data_5ab426f2b886bb6f4392449c51b839be
#
_entry.id   5ab426f2b886bb6f4392449c51b839be
#
_cell.length_a   1.000
_cell.length_b   1.000
_cell.length_c   1.000
_cell.angle_alpha   90.00
_cell.angle_beta   90.00
_cell.angle_gamma   90.00
#
_symmetry.space_group_name_H-M   'P 1'
#
loop_
_entity.id
_entity.type
_entity.pdbx_description
1 polymer ?
#
loop_
_entity_poly.entity_id
_entity_poly.type
_entity_poly.pdbx_seq_one_letter_code
_entity_poly.pdbx_strand_id
1 'polypeptide(L)'
;SNHPLGGQDGVALGYILGKHYNGNVRYLVNDLLMNLHGLAPLCIPINKTGSQSRDFPKMVEAGFASDNHIIMFPAGLCSRRQGGEIKDLEWKKTFVTKSIETHRDVVPLHFEGRNSDFFYNLANICKALGINFNIAMLYLADEMLKNRHKTFTLTIGKPIPWQTFDKTKTPAQWAQF
;
A
#
# COMPACT_ATOMS: atom_id res chain seq x y z
N SER A 1 4.95 -3.51 0.27
CA SER A 1 4.15 -4.72 0.07
C SER A 1 3.29 -4.63 -1.17
N ASN A 2 2.99 -5.78 -1.79
CA ASN A 2 1.84 -5.92 -2.67
C ASN A 2 0.54 -5.69 -1.88
N HIS A 3 -0.59 -5.57 -2.57
CA HIS A 3 -1.88 -5.21 -1.95
C HIS A 3 -3.03 -6.07 -2.49
N PRO A 4 -3.01 -7.41 -2.27
CA PRO A 4 -3.98 -8.30 -2.91
C PRO A 4 -5.41 -8.14 -2.39
N LEU A 5 -5.60 -7.83 -1.11
CA LEU A 5 -6.91 -7.79 -0.45
C LEU A 5 -7.46 -6.39 -0.24
N GLY A 6 -6.62 -5.35 -0.25
CA GLY A 6 -7.05 -3.95 -0.20
C GLY A 6 -7.45 -3.39 1.16
N GLY A 7 -7.50 -4.19 2.18
CA GLY A 7 -7.85 -3.78 3.55
C GLY A 7 -7.30 -4.75 4.57
N GLN A 8 -7.67 -6.01 4.44
CA GLN A 8 -7.32 -7.06 5.40
C GLN A 8 -5.79 -7.28 5.48
N ASP A 9 -5.09 -7.26 4.35
CA ASP A 9 -3.63 -7.31 4.27
C ASP A 9 -2.98 -6.12 4.97
N GLY A 10 -3.52 -4.91 4.80
CA GLY A 10 -3.05 -3.73 5.51
C GLY A 10 -3.19 -3.88 7.04
N VAL A 11 -4.37 -4.29 7.50
CA VAL A 11 -4.63 -4.50 8.95
C VAL A 11 -3.72 -5.60 9.50
N ALA A 12 -3.56 -6.72 8.78
CA ALA A 12 -2.70 -7.82 9.20
C ALA A 12 -1.22 -7.40 9.31
N LEU A 13 -0.71 -6.66 8.31
CA LEU A 13 0.65 -6.13 8.34
C LEU A 13 0.86 -5.18 9.53
N GLY A 14 -0.07 -4.26 9.78
CA GLY A 14 0.02 -3.35 10.91
C GLY A 14 -0.01 -4.05 12.25
N TYR A 15 -0.81 -5.08 12.39
CA TYR A 15 -0.84 -5.89 13.61
C TYR A 15 0.48 -6.62 13.84
N ILE A 16 0.97 -7.33 12.81
CA ILE A 16 2.20 -8.14 12.91
C ILE A 16 3.42 -7.22 13.18
N LEU A 17 3.59 -6.18 12.36
CA LEU A 17 4.72 -5.27 12.48
C LEU A 17 4.59 -4.37 13.70
N GLY A 18 3.39 -3.90 14.02
CA GLY A 18 3.14 -3.10 15.22
C GLY A 18 3.46 -3.86 16.50
N LYS A 19 3.11 -5.14 16.57
CA LYS A 19 3.49 -6.00 17.69
C LYS A 19 5.01 -6.23 17.77
N HIS A 20 5.66 -6.40 16.63
CA HIS A 20 7.11 -6.65 16.56
C HIS A 20 7.92 -5.41 16.90
N TYR A 21 7.48 -4.23 16.48
CA TYR A 21 8.19 -2.96 16.63
C TYR A 21 7.57 -2.04 17.71
N ASN A 22 6.86 -2.60 18.68
CA ASN A 22 6.27 -1.86 19.82
C ASN A 22 5.42 -0.63 19.40
N GLY A 23 4.66 -0.76 18.32
CA GLY A 23 3.81 0.31 17.80
C GLY A 23 4.51 1.35 16.93
N ASN A 24 5.83 1.25 16.72
CA ASN A 24 6.60 2.17 15.89
C ASN A 24 6.43 1.88 14.40
N VAL A 25 5.18 1.90 13.95
CA VAL A 25 4.79 1.65 12.55
C VAL A 25 3.87 2.76 12.08
N ARG A 26 4.04 3.20 10.84
CA ARG A 26 3.15 4.17 10.19
C ARG A 26 2.85 3.71 8.78
N TYR A 27 1.66 4.06 8.30
CA TYR A 27 1.24 3.79 6.92
C TYR A 27 1.34 5.05 6.09
N LEU A 28 1.92 4.95 4.92
CA LEU A 28 1.80 5.98 3.90
C LEU A 28 0.56 5.68 3.05
N VAL A 29 -0.50 6.45 3.25
CA VAL A 29 -1.84 6.15 2.71
C VAL A 29 -2.49 7.33 2.01
N ASN A 30 -3.55 7.04 1.25
CA ASN A 30 -4.44 8.08 0.75
C ASN A 30 -5.16 8.76 1.93
N ASP A 31 -5.34 10.07 1.83
CA ASP A 31 -6.03 10.93 2.79
C ASP A 31 -7.44 10.44 3.18
N LEU A 32 -8.14 9.72 2.31
CA LEU A 32 -9.44 9.11 2.63
C LEU A 32 -9.40 8.20 3.86
N LEU A 33 -8.28 7.53 4.11
CA LEU A 33 -8.13 6.65 5.28
C LEU A 33 -7.99 7.41 6.60
N MET A 34 -7.71 8.72 6.56
CA MET A 34 -7.70 9.58 7.74
C MET A 34 -9.09 9.70 8.39
N ASN A 35 -10.16 9.42 7.65
CA ASN A 35 -11.52 9.40 8.18
C ASN A 35 -11.82 8.16 9.05
N LEU A 36 -10.94 7.16 9.03
CA LEU A 36 -11.05 6.00 9.91
C LEU A 36 -10.35 6.30 11.24
N HIS A 37 -11.10 6.80 12.23
CA HIS A 37 -10.58 7.28 13.50
C HIS A 37 -9.63 6.31 14.22
N GLY A 38 -9.88 4.99 14.11
CA GLY A 38 -9.01 3.97 14.70
C GLY A 38 -7.65 3.79 14.01
N LEU A 39 -7.53 4.18 12.73
CA LEU A 39 -6.30 4.06 11.94
C LEU A 39 -5.58 5.40 11.75
N ALA A 40 -6.29 6.51 11.85
CA ALA A 40 -5.75 7.85 11.60
C ALA A 40 -4.43 8.14 12.35
N PRO A 41 -4.25 7.76 13.64
CA PRO A 41 -2.99 7.99 14.36
C PRO A 41 -1.79 7.24 13.77
N LEU A 42 -2.04 6.18 13.00
CA LEU A 42 -1.00 5.37 12.34
C LEU A 42 -0.74 5.81 10.90
N CYS A 43 -1.52 6.75 10.36
CA CYS A 43 -1.49 7.14 8.97
C CYS A 43 -0.68 8.41 8.72
N ILE A 44 0.13 8.37 7.67
CA ILE A 44 0.78 9.54 7.07
C ILE A 44 0.05 9.79 5.75
N PRO A 45 -0.72 10.89 5.63
CA PRO A 45 -1.53 11.12 4.44
C PRO A 45 -0.67 11.53 3.24
N ILE A 46 -0.97 10.95 2.07
CA ILE A 46 -0.54 11.44 0.78
C ILE A 46 -1.77 11.86 -0.02
N ASN A 47 -1.77 13.07 -0.52
CA ASN A 47 -2.89 13.57 -1.32
C ASN A 47 -2.80 13.05 -2.77
N LYS A 48 -3.94 12.57 -3.28
CA LYS A 48 -4.11 12.23 -4.70
C LYS A 48 -5.09 13.16 -5.43
N THR A 49 -5.95 13.87 -4.70
CA THR A 49 -7.03 14.67 -5.31
C THR A 49 -7.35 15.89 -4.44
N GLY A 50 -7.36 17.07 -5.04
CA GLY A 50 -7.88 18.28 -4.43
C GLY A 50 -6.86 19.20 -3.76
N SER A 51 -7.35 20.20 -3.02
CA SER A 51 -6.55 21.19 -2.31
C SER A 51 -5.69 20.52 -1.26
N GLN A 52 -4.39 20.52 -1.47
CA GLN A 52 -3.45 19.98 -0.50
C GLN A 52 -3.51 20.81 0.78
N SER A 53 -3.69 20.15 1.92
CA SER A 53 -3.22 20.74 3.15
C SER A 53 -1.71 20.96 3.01
N ARG A 54 -1.24 22.18 3.22
CA ARG A 54 0.20 22.55 3.16
C ARG A 54 1.04 21.72 4.15
N ASP A 55 0.39 20.99 5.05
CA ASP A 55 1.04 20.21 6.09
C ASP A 55 1.34 18.76 5.68
N PHE A 56 0.70 18.23 4.63
CA PHE A 56 0.94 16.84 4.20
C PHE A 56 2.39 16.55 3.81
N PRO A 57 3.08 17.38 3.02
CA PRO A 57 4.50 17.18 2.75
C PRO A 57 5.35 17.14 4.02
N LYS A 58 5.08 18.03 4.98
CA LYS A 58 5.77 18.07 6.28
C LYS A 58 5.52 16.80 7.10
N MET A 59 4.27 16.28 7.09
CA MET A 59 3.94 15.03 7.77
C MET A 59 4.68 13.83 7.15
N VAL A 60 4.80 13.80 5.84
CA VAL A 60 5.57 12.76 5.13
C VAL A 60 7.05 12.87 5.52
N GLU A 61 7.65 14.06 5.46
CA GLU A 61 9.05 14.28 5.85
C GLU A 61 9.29 13.89 7.32
N ALA A 62 8.45 14.34 8.23
CA ALA A 62 8.53 13.99 9.65
C ALA A 62 8.40 12.47 9.87
N GLY A 63 7.50 11.81 9.14
CA GLY A 63 7.34 10.35 9.20
C GLY A 63 8.60 9.61 8.79
N PHE A 64 9.23 10.01 7.69
CA PHE A 64 10.48 9.42 7.22
C PHE A 64 11.72 9.82 8.03
N ALA A 65 11.69 10.94 8.73
CA ALA A 65 12.74 11.37 9.67
C ALA A 65 12.63 10.71 11.06
N SER A 66 11.49 10.07 11.36
CA SER A 66 11.26 9.39 12.64
C SER A 66 11.84 7.97 12.65
N ASP A 67 11.89 7.35 13.83
CA ASP A 67 12.29 5.94 13.99
C ASP A 67 11.17 4.94 13.61
N ASN A 68 10.04 5.43 13.10
CA ASN A 68 8.95 4.56 12.70
C ASN A 68 9.27 3.75 11.43
N HIS A 69 8.80 2.51 11.39
CA HIS A 69 8.78 1.71 10.18
C HIS A 69 7.61 2.15 9.29
N ILE A 70 7.89 2.46 8.03
CA ILE A 70 6.88 2.98 7.10
C ILE A 70 6.36 1.84 6.21
N ILE A 71 5.08 1.52 6.36
CA ILE A 71 4.38 0.55 5.49
C ILE A 71 3.87 1.29 4.26
N MET A 72 4.19 0.76 3.09
CA MET A 72 3.78 1.31 1.81
C MET A 72 3.19 0.23 0.91
N PHE A 73 2.13 0.60 0.19
CA PHE A 73 1.55 -0.19 -0.90
C PHE A 73 1.75 0.57 -2.22
N PRO A 74 2.86 0.30 -2.94
CA PRO A 74 3.29 1.15 -4.06
C PRO A 74 2.30 1.21 -5.21
N ALA A 75 1.49 0.16 -5.42
CA ALA A 75 0.41 0.14 -6.40
C ALA A 75 -0.68 1.18 -6.12
N GLY A 76 -0.85 1.56 -4.84
CA GLY A 76 -1.79 2.58 -4.38
C GLY A 76 -3.26 2.18 -4.44
N LEU A 77 -3.59 1.03 -4.99
CA LEU A 77 -4.88 0.34 -4.97
C LEU A 77 -4.62 -1.15 -4.81
N CYS A 78 -5.63 -1.89 -4.33
CA CYS A 78 -5.53 -3.34 -4.28
C CYS A 78 -5.44 -3.95 -5.68
N SER A 79 -4.89 -5.16 -5.77
CA SER A 79 -4.69 -5.90 -7.02
C SER A 79 -5.94 -5.94 -7.88
N ARG A 80 -5.76 -6.02 -9.18
CA ARG A 80 -6.83 -6.03 -10.19
C ARG A 80 -6.64 -7.20 -11.16
N ARG A 81 -7.75 -7.63 -11.79
CA ARG A 81 -7.69 -8.60 -12.89
C ARG A 81 -7.25 -7.87 -14.16
N GLN A 82 -6.10 -8.25 -14.69
CA GLN A 82 -5.47 -7.66 -15.88
C GLN A 82 -5.04 -8.81 -16.79
N GLY A 83 -5.60 -8.88 -18.02
CA GLY A 83 -5.26 -9.94 -18.99
C GLY A 83 -5.52 -11.36 -18.49
N GLY A 84 -6.54 -11.56 -17.62
CA GLY A 84 -6.85 -12.86 -17.01
C GLY A 84 -6.14 -13.15 -15.69
N GLU A 85 -5.06 -12.45 -15.38
CA GLU A 85 -4.28 -12.59 -14.16
C GLU A 85 -4.69 -11.56 -13.09
N ILE A 86 -4.56 -11.93 -11.81
CA ILE A 86 -4.74 -11.02 -10.70
C ILE A 86 -3.36 -10.57 -10.24
N LYS A 87 -3.11 -9.28 -10.40
CA LYS A 87 -1.84 -8.66 -10.04
C LYS A 87 -2.01 -7.20 -9.62
N ASP A 88 -1.01 -6.67 -8.94
CA ASP A 88 -0.97 -5.26 -8.61
C ASP A 88 -0.94 -4.40 -9.87
N LEU A 89 -1.40 -3.17 -9.73
CA LEU A 89 -1.13 -2.13 -10.70
C LEU A 89 0.36 -1.79 -10.68
N GLU A 90 0.81 -1.06 -11.68
CA GLU A 90 2.18 -0.56 -11.76
C GLU A 90 2.60 0.12 -10.46
N TRP A 91 3.73 -0.29 -9.90
CA TRP A 91 4.25 0.26 -8.65
C TRP A 91 4.83 1.65 -8.87
N LYS A 92 4.45 2.56 -8.01
CA LYS A 92 4.93 3.94 -8.03
C LYS A 92 6.33 4.03 -7.44
N LYS A 93 7.15 4.89 -8.01
CA LYS A 93 8.54 5.12 -7.63
C LYS A 93 8.76 5.70 -6.21
N THR A 94 7.70 6.11 -5.52
CA THR A 94 7.78 6.86 -4.26
C THR A 94 8.64 6.15 -3.21
N PHE A 95 8.51 4.82 -3.05
CA PHE A 95 9.29 4.09 -2.07
C PHE A 95 10.78 4.07 -2.40
N VAL A 96 11.16 3.97 -3.68
CA VAL A 96 12.56 4.06 -4.13
C VAL A 96 13.12 5.45 -3.88
N THR A 97 12.37 6.49 -4.30
CA THR A 97 12.78 7.89 -4.10
C THR A 97 12.99 8.19 -2.62
N LYS A 98 12.06 7.79 -1.75
CA LYS A 98 12.16 7.99 -0.31
C LYS A 98 13.28 7.16 0.33
N SER A 99 13.51 5.93 -0.12
CA SER A 99 14.65 5.13 0.33
C SER A 99 15.98 5.85 0.08
N ILE A 100 16.18 6.37 -1.13
CA ILE A 100 17.39 7.12 -1.49
C ILE A 100 17.51 8.41 -0.67
N GLU A 101 16.43 9.20 -0.58
CA GLU A 101 16.44 10.51 0.10
C GLU A 101 16.70 10.40 1.61
N THR A 102 16.21 9.35 2.23
CA THR A 102 16.28 9.19 3.70
C THR A 102 17.25 8.11 4.15
N HIS A 103 17.99 7.50 3.21
CA HIS A 103 18.96 6.42 3.45
C HIS A 103 18.35 5.22 4.22
N ARG A 104 17.10 4.88 3.91
CA ARG A 104 16.38 3.78 4.55
C ARG A 104 16.27 2.60 3.62
N ASP A 105 16.62 1.43 4.13
CA ASP A 105 16.50 0.17 3.41
C ASP A 105 15.03 -0.18 3.14
N VAL A 106 14.79 -0.94 2.07
CA VAL A 106 13.47 -1.43 1.69
C VAL A 106 13.35 -2.91 2.03
N VAL A 107 12.39 -3.27 2.87
CA VAL A 107 12.04 -4.67 3.12
C VAL A 107 10.85 -5.05 2.24
N PRO A 108 11.04 -5.92 1.23
CA PRO A 108 9.94 -6.39 0.41
C PRO A 108 9.06 -7.34 1.20
N LEU A 109 7.75 -7.12 1.13
CA LEU A 109 6.74 -7.96 1.75
C LEU A 109 5.79 -8.48 0.67
N HIS A 110 5.54 -9.78 0.67
CA HIS A 110 4.58 -10.40 -0.23
C HIS A 110 3.46 -11.07 0.57
N PHE A 111 2.25 -10.60 0.37
CA PHE A 111 1.05 -11.14 0.97
C PHE A 111 0.31 -12.00 -0.06
N GLU A 112 0.10 -13.28 0.25
CA GLU A 112 -0.68 -14.18 -0.60
C GLU A 112 -2.16 -14.03 -0.31
N GLY A 113 -2.96 -13.91 -1.37
CA GLY A 113 -4.40 -13.78 -1.23
C GLY A 113 -5.05 -13.22 -2.48
N ARG A 114 -6.38 -13.34 -2.51
CA ARG A 114 -7.20 -12.74 -3.56
C ARG A 114 -8.61 -12.47 -3.04
N ASN A 115 -9.23 -11.46 -3.59
CA ASN A 115 -10.65 -11.18 -3.43
C ASN A 115 -11.50 -12.09 -4.32
N SER A 116 -12.81 -12.01 -4.20
CA SER A 116 -13.73 -12.80 -5.01
C SER A 116 -13.71 -12.37 -6.49
N ASP A 117 -14.14 -13.26 -7.37
CA ASP A 117 -14.30 -12.94 -8.79
C ASP A 117 -15.31 -11.81 -9.01
N PHE A 118 -16.33 -11.72 -8.15
CA PHE A 118 -17.29 -10.63 -8.16
C PHE A 118 -16.58 -9.26 -7.99
N PHE A 119 -15.68 -9.15 -7.01
CA PHE A 119 -14.93 -7.92 -6.76
C PHE A 119 -14.15 -7.45 -7.99
N TYR A 120 -13.43 -8.38 -8.63
CA TYR A 120 -12.61 -8.05 -9.80
C TYR A 120 -13.47 -7.74 -11.03
N ASN A 121 -14.56 -8.48 -11.23
CA ASN A 121 -15.49 -8.23 -12.35
C ASN A 121 -16.17 -6.88 -12.19
N LEU A 122 -16.64 -6.55 -10.99
CA LEU A 122 -17.23 -5.23 -10.70
C LEU A 122 -16.24 -4.11 -10.98
N ALA A 123 -14.99 -4.24 -10.54
CA ALA A 123 -13.94 -3.25 -10.79
C ALA A 123 -13.69 -3.05 -12.30
N ASN A 124 -13.69 -4.14 -13.08
CA ASN A 124 -13.48 -4.08 -14.52
C ASN A 124 -14.70 -3.47 -15.26
N ILE A 125 -15.92 -3.81 -14.84
CA ILE A 125 -17.15 -3.22 -15.38
C ILE A 125 -17.17 -1.71 -15.13
N CYS A 126 -16.90 -1.27 -13.90
CA CYS A 126 -16.82 0.16 -13.57
C CYS A 126 -15.78 0.89 -14.44
N LYS A 127 -14.60 0.27 -14.65
CA LYS A 127 -13.58 0.83 -15.53
C LYS A 127 -14.05 0.93 -16.98
N ALA A 128 -14.70 -0.12 -17.51
CA ALA A 128 -15.21 -0.15 -18.88
C ALA A 128 -16.31 0.89 -19.12
N LEU A 129 -17.14 1.16 -18.10
CA LEU A 129 -18.19 2.18 -18.15
C LEU A 129 -17.68 3.61 -17.88
N GLY A 130 -16.38 3.80 -17.69
CA GLY A 130 -15.79 5.12 -17.39
C GLY A 130 -16.19 5.69 -16.03
N ILE A 131 -16.61 4.84 -15.08
CA ILE A 131 -16.99 5.26 -13.74
C ILE A 131 -15.72 5.58 -12.96
N ASN A 132 -15.45 6.85 -12.69
CA ASN A 132 -14.26 7.33 -12.00
C ASN A 132 -14.25 7.00 -10.51
N PHE A 133 -15.41 6.71 -9.91
CA PHE A 133 -15.51 6.28 -8.52
C PHE A 133 -15.26 4.77 -8.39
N ASN A 134 -14.37 4.39 -7.51
CA ASN A 134 -14.00 2.98 -7.30
C ASN A 134 -15.06 2.28 -6.43
N ILE A 135 -16.22 1.97 -7.01
CA ILE A 135 -17.35 1.31 -6.33
C ILE A 135 -16.91 -0.02 -5.69
N ALA A 136 -15.98 -0.75 -6.32
CA ALA A 136 -15.49 -2.01 -5.78
C ALA A 136 -14.86 -1.85 -4.39
N MET A 137 -14.33 -0.67 -4.04
CA MET A 137 -13.80 -0.43 -2.69
C MET A 137 -14.85 -0.53 -1.59
N LEU A 138 -16.11 -0.26 -1.88
CA LEU A 138 -17.21 -0.39 -0.91
C LEU A 138 -17.43 -1.85 -0.49
N TYR A 139 -17.05 -2.79 -1.35
CA TYR A 139 -17.16 -4.22 -1.07
C TYR A 139 -15.95 -4.81 -0.33
N LEU A 140 -14.91 -4.02 -0.02
CA LEU A 140 -13.74 -4.54 0.70
C LEU A 140 -14.10 -5.05 2.11
N ALA A 141 -15.07 -4.43 2.78
CA ALA A 141 -15.56 -4.91 4.07
C ALA A 141 -16.24 -6.29 3.94
N ASP A 142 -17.05 -6.49 2.89
CA ASP A 142 -17.68 -7.77 2.58
C ASP A 142 -16.65 -8.85 2.22
N GLU A 143 -15.66 -8.51 1.41
CA GLU A 143 -14.52 -9.40 1.09
C GLU A 143 -13.74 -9.80 2.36
N MET A 144 -13.53 -8.86 3.28
CA MET A 144 -12.88 -9.14 4.57
C MET A 144 -13.69 -10.13 5.42
N LEU A 145 -15.03 -9.98 5.46
CA LEU A 145 -15.92 -10.92 6.15
C LEU A 145 -15.90 -12.31 5.50
N LYS A 146 -15.88 -12.42 4.17
CA LYS A 146 -15.74 -13.70 3.45
C LYS A 146 -14.43 -14.41 3.76
N ASN A 147 -13.40 -13.66 4.11
CA ASN A 147 -12.07 -14.17 4.37
C ASN A 147 -11.78 -14.45 5.86
N ARG A 148 -12.72 -14.22 6.78
CA ARG A 148 -12.50 -14.26 8.24
C ARG A 148 -11.97 -15.59 8.81
N HIS A 149 -12.16 -16.68 8.08
CA HIS A 149 -11.69 -18.03 8.51
C HIS A 149 -10.56 -18.56 7.62
N LYS A 150 -9.99 -17.74 6.74
CA LYS A 150 -8.90 -18.15 5.86
C LYS A 150 -7.56 -17.89 6.52
N THR A 151 -6.61 -18.74 6.23
CA THR A 151 -5.19 -18.53 6.55
C THR A 151 -4.51 -17.86 5.35
N PHE A 152 -3.65 -16.91 5.64
CA PHE A 152 -2.87 -16.19 4.63
C PHE A 152 -1.38 -16.33 4.92
N THR A 153 -0.58 -16.36 3.88
CA THR A 153 0.88 -16.37 3.97
C THR A 153 1.41 -14.96 3.77
N LEU A 154 2.27 -14.52 4.68
CA LEU A 154 3.08 -13.33 4.54
C LEU A 154 4.54 -13.75 4.40
N THR A 155 5.15 -13.46 3.26
CA THR A 155 6.58 -13.65 3.05
C THR A 155 7.31 -12.33 3.26
N ILE A 156 8.32 -12.34 4.10
CA ILE A 156 9.20 -11.20 4.37
C ILE A 156 10.52 -11.45 3.67
N GLY A 157 10.86 -10.62 2.70
CA GLY A 157 12.11 -10.73 1.97
C GLY A 157 13.29 -10.12 2.71
N LYS A 158 14.49 -10.33 2.17
CA LYS A 158 15.69 -9.71 2.71
C LYS A 158 15.67 -8.19 2.50
N PRO A 159 16.15 -7.39 3.46
CA PRO A 159 16.30 -5.96 3.27
C PRO A 159 17.14 -5.65 2.03
N ILE A 160 16.69 -4.71 1.23
CA ILE A 160 17.39 -4.16 0.07
C ILE A 160 18.03 -2.85 0.55
N PRO A 161 19.37 -2.77 0.64
CA PRO A 161 20.05 -1.55 1.04
C PRO A 161 19.71 -0.40 0.11
N TRP A 162 19.54 0.81 0.65
CA TRP A 162 19.19 1.99 -0.16
C TRP A 162 20.23 2.30 -1.24
N GLN A 163 21.50 1.93 -1.04
CA GLN A 163 22.59 2.09 -2.01
C GLN A 163 22.40 1.23 -3.27
N THR A 164 21.55 0.18 -3.20
CA THR A 164 21.20 -0.65 -4.35
C THR A 164 20.50 0.17 -5.44
N PHE A 165 19.76 1.21 -5.04
CA PHE A 165 19.04 2.09 -5.96
C PHE A 165 19.95 3.18 -6.53
N ASP A 166 20.92 2.76 -7.31
CA ASP A 166 21.91 3.63 -7.92
C ASP A 166 21.40 4.34 -9.19
N LYS A 167 22.31 5.03 -9.90
CA LYS A 167 22.00 5.78 -11.12
C LYS A 167 21.91 4.91 -12.39
N THR A 168 22.09 3.59 -12.30
CA THR A 168 21.98 2.68 -13.46
C THR A 168 20.55 2.57 -13.98
N LYS A 169 19.56 2.81 -13.11
CA LYS A 169 18.13 2.86 -13.44
C LYS A 169 17.48 4.10 -12.83
N THR A 170 16.44 4.58 -13.49
CA THR A 170 15.59 5.61 -12.87
C THR A 170 14.80 5.02 -11.68
N PRO A 171 14.36 5.83 -10.73
CA PRO A 171 13.52 5.33 -9.62
C PRO A 171 12.25 4.60 -10.10
N ALA A 172 11.68 4.98 -11.26
CA ALA A 172 10.54 4.30 -11.85
C ALA A 172 10.91 2.91 -12.38
N GLN A 173 12.07 2.76 -13.02
CA GLN A 173 12.58 1.47 -13.47
C GLN A 173 12.93 0.56 -12.30
N TRP A 174 13.54 1.08 -11.24
CA TRP A 174 13.79 0.34 -10.00
C TRP A 174 12.51 -0.18 -9.36
N ALA A 175 11.43 0.60 -9.41
CA ALA A 175 10.15 0.20 -8.82
C ALA A 175 9.47 -0.99 -9.55
N GLN A 176 9.85 -1.28 -10.80
CA GLN A 176 9.34 -2.40 -11.60
C GLN A 176 10.33 -3.58 -11.68
N PHE A 177 11.56 -3.40 -11.17
CA PHE A 177 12.60 -4.44 -11.17
C PHE A 177 12.43 -5.42 -10.01
#